data_0b7717bc72c3112a48acb37d8e9ad358
#
_entry.id   0b7717bc72c3112a48acb37d8e9ad358
#
_cell.length_a   1.000
_cell.length_b   1.000
_cell.length_c   1.000
_cell.angle_alpha   90.00
_cell.angle_beta   90.00
_cell.angle_gamma   90.00
#
_symmetry.space_group_name_H-M   'P 1'
#
loop_
_entity.id
_entity.type
_entity.pdbx_description
1 polymer ?
#
loop_
_entity_poly.entity_id
_entity_poly.type
_entity_poly.pdbx_seq_one_letter_code
_entity_poly.pdbx_strand_id
1 'polypeptide(L)'
;MPAEEHKASQNIDGKEQSLLDHLIELRDRLLHMVLAVLVLFLALFPFSEQIFTTVAQPLLALMPEGTSMIATSVTSPFLVPFKLVLLLAVLLAVPYLLHQLWAFVAPGLYSHEKRLAAPLLISSVLLFYCGIAFAYFVVFPLLFAFFIAVAPEGVSVMTDIGQYLDFIIAIFFAFGIAFEVPVATFLLILAGATTADNMAKKRPYIIVGAFVIGMMLTPPDVISQSLLAIPMWALFEIGLIMSRIFIKPKELDESHPDYQFHDDNPDNPGEDDMESMLDEMEREEEENLRRPD
;
A
#
# COMPACT_ATOMS: atom_id res chain seq x y z
N MET A 1 25.10 -19.57 -37.83
CA MET A 1 24.67 -20.12 -36.54
C MET A 1 25.49 -19.75 -35.29
N PRO A 2 26.74 -19.17 -35.32
CA PRO A 2 27.40 -18.74 -34.08
C PRO A 2 27.09 -17.30 -33.62
N ALA A 3 26.46 -16.45 -34.45
CA ALA A 3 26.22 -15.05 -34.14
C ALA A 3 24.95 -14.79 -33.28
N GLU A 4 23.99 -15.71 -33.31
CA GLU A 4 22.74 -15.62 -32.53
C GLU A 4 22.93 -16.12 -31.09
N GLU A 5 23.75 -17.14 -30.88
CA GLU A 5 24.10 -17.63 -29.52
C GLU A 5 24.91 -16.57 -28.74
N HIS A 6 25.77 -15.82 -29.42
CA HIS A 6 26.57 -14.77 -28.79
C HIS A 6 25.74 -13.54 -28.40
N LYS A 7 24.67 -13.22 -29.16
CA LYS A 7 23.71 -12.15 -28.81
C LYS A 7 22.76 -12.59 -27.68
N ALA A 8 22.40 -13.84 -27.60
CA ALA A 8 21.55 -14.36 -26.53
C ALA A 8 22.31 -14.38 -25.20
N SER A 9 23.59 -14.80 -25.17
CA SER A 9 24.40 -14.79 -23.95
C SER A 9 24.70 -13.35 -23.46
N GLN A 10 24.98 -12.41 -24.35
CA GLN A 10 25.19 -11.00 -23.97
C GLN A 10 23.91 -10.33 -23.42
N ASN A 11 22.73 -10.71 -23.90
CA ASN A 11 21.46 -10.21 -23.38
C ASN A 11 21.10 -10.81 -22.00
N ILE A 12 21.52 -12.03 -21.70
CA ILE A 12 21.31 -12.67 -20.40
C ILE A 12 22.26 -12.03 -19.37
N ASP A 13 23.55 -11.90 -19.70
CA ASP A 13 24.53 -11.24 -18.83
C ASP A 13 24.16 -9.77 -18.52
N GLY A 14 23.66 -9.04 -19.51
CA GLY A 14 23.22 -7.65 -19.31
C GLY A 14 21.99 -7.51 -18.40
N LYS A 15 21.05 -8.48 -18.45
CA LYS A 15 19.87 -8.50 -17.56
C LYS A 15 20.25 -8.92 -16.14
N GLU A 16 21.14 -9.88 -15.99
CA GLU A 16 21.61 -10.33 -14.67
C GLU A 16 22.42 -9.24 -13.97
N GLN A 17 23.30 -8.53 -14.68
CA GLN A 17 24.03 -7.39 -14.13
C GLN A 17 23.08 -6.27 -13.70
N SER A 18 22.06 -5.95 -14.51
CA SER A 18 21.07 -4.93 -14.16
C SER A 18 20.25 -5.30 -12.90
N LEU A 19 19.90 -6.57 -12.68
CA LEU A 19 19.22 -7.03 -11.48
C LEU A 19 20.13 -6.99 -10.25
N LEU A 20 21.40 -7.39 -10.39
CA LEU A 20 22.36 -7.34 -9.30
C LEU A 20 22.64 -5.90 -8.86
N ASP A 21 22.81 -4.98 -9.80
CA ASP A 21 23.01 -3.55 -9.51
C ASP A 21 21.82 -2.96 -8.76
N HIS A 22 20.58 -3.34 -9.16
CA HIS A 22 19.37 -2.88 -8.49
C HIS A 22 19.24 -3.45 -7.06
N LEU A 23 19.64 -4.71 -6.83
CA LEU A 23 19.67 -5.30 -5.50
C LEU A 23 20.77 -4.66 -4.60
N ILE A 24 21.92 -4.29 -5.16
CA ILE A 24 22.96 -3.59 -4.42
C ILE A 24 22.47 -2.18 -4.04
N GLU A 25 21.79 -1.48 -4.95
CA GLU A 25 21.18 -0.18 -4.66
C GLU A 25 20.14 -0.29 -3.54
N LEU A 26 19.26 -1.30 -3.60
CA LEU A 26 18.26 -1.55 -2.55
C LEU A 26 18.93 -1.78 -1.18
N ARG A 27 19.97 -2.61 -1.12
CA ARG A 27 20.74 -2.86 0.10
C ARG A 27 21.30 -1.57 0.68
N ASP A 28 21.97 -0.78 -0.16
CA ASP A 28 22.64 0.44 0.29
C ASP A 28 21.64 1.49 0.78
N ARG A 29 20.49 1.63 0.11
CA ARG A 29 19.38 2.49 0.56
C ARG A 29 18.80 2.01 1.88
N LEU A 30 18.58 0.69 2.04
CA LEU A 30 18.09 0.10 3.28
C LEU A 30 19.06 0.37 4.44
N LEU A 31 20.35 0.21 4.23
CA LEU A 31 21.38 0.52 5.23
C LEU A 31 21.35 2.01 5.64
N HIS A 32 21.18 2.92 4.70
CA HIS A 32 21.05 4.34 4.99
C HIS A 32 19.78 4.65 5.78
N MET A 33 18.64 4.00 5.47
CA MET A 33 17.39 4.14 6.23
C MET A 33 17.56 3.66 7.68
N VAL A 34 18.13 2.47 7.87
CA VAL A 34 18.41 1.91 9.21
C VAL A 34 19.36 2.80 9.99
N LEU A 35 20.42 3.30 9.34
CA LEU A 35 21.38 4.19 9.97
C LEU A 35 20.74 5.51 10.43
N ALA A 36 19.88 6.10 9.60
CA ALA A 36 19.16 7.33 9.95
C ALA A 36 18.25 7.13 11.18
N VAL A 37 17.50 6.02 11.22
CA VAL A 37 16.67 5.68 12.39
C VAL A 37 17.54 5.45 13.62
N LEU A 38 18.67 4.74 13.48
CA LEU A 38 19.59 4.47 14.59
C LEU A 38 20.19 5.77 15.17
N VAL A 39 20.61 6.69 14.30
CA VAL A 39 21.15 7.99 14.74
C VAL A 39 20.11 8.79 15.50
N LEU A 40 18.87 8.88 14.97
CA LEU A 40 17.77 9.56 15.65
C LEU A 40 17.41 8.86 16.97
N PHE A 41 17.38 7.55 16.99
CA PHE A 41 17.13 6.78 18.20
C PHE A 41 18.16 7.07 19.28
N LEU A 42 19.47 7.02 18.95
CA LEU A 42 20.54 7.33 19.89
C LEU A 42 20.51 8.78 20.39
N ALA A 43 20.12 9.73 19.52
CA ALA A 43 19.97 11.13 19.88
C ALA A 43 18.78 11.38 20.84
N LEU A 44 17.68 10.64 20.65
CA LEU A 44 16.47 10.77 21.46
C LEU A 44 16.50 9.94 22.75
N PHE A 45 17.32 8.90 22.81
CA PHE A 45 17.35 7.95 23.92
C PHE A 45 17.60 8.59 25.29
N PRO A 46 18.48 9.60 25.46
CA PRO A 46 18.66 10.32 26.74
C PRO A 46 17.38 11.01 27.24
N PHE A 47 16.42 11.28 26.37
CA PHE A 47 15.16 11.96 26.68
C PHE A 47 14.00 10.99 26.84
N SER A 48 14.24 9.69 26.91
CA SER A 48 13.23 8.63 26.90
C SER A 48 12.15 8.79 27.99
N GLU A 49 12.52 9.24 29.19
CA GLU A 49 11.58 9.48 30.29
C GLU A 49 10.67 10.68 30.02
N GLN A 50 11.23 11.79 29.49
CA GLN A 50 10.43 12.98 29.13
C GLN A 50 9.50 12.71 27.96
N ILE A 51 9.99 11.97 26.96
CA ILE A 51 9.19 11.54 25.81
C ILE A 51 8.03 10.67 26.28
N PHE A 52 8.31 9.70 27.16
CA PHE A 52 7.29 8.83 27.72
C PHE A 52 6.21 9.64 28.48
N THR A 53 6.59 10.51 29.38
CA THR A 53 5.64 11.33 30.15
C THR A 53 4.80 12.23 29.27
N THR A 54 5.40 12.83 28.22
CA THR A 54 4.69 13.71 27.28
C THR A 54 3.68 12.93 26.43
N VAL A 55 4.04 11.74 25.93
CA VAL A 55 3.17 10.92 25.09
C VAL A 55 2.11 10.18 25.91
N ALA A 56 2.40 9.81 27.15
CA ALA A 56 1.45 9.14 28.03
C ALA A 56 0.38 10.09 28.61
N GLN A 57 0.68 11.38 28.77
CA GLN A 57 -0.25 12.34 29.36
C GLN A 57 -1.62 12.43 28.68
N PRO A 58 -1.72 12.61 27.36
CA PRO A 58 -3.02 12.68 26.70
C PRO A 58 -3.82 11.40 26.84
N LEU A 59 -3.12 10.28 26.97
CA LEU A 59 -3.66 8.97 27.16
C LEU A 59 -4.27 8.78 28.54
N LEU A 60 -3.49 9.16 29.56
CA LEU A 60 -3.96 9.11 30.94
C LEU A 60 -5.21 10.01 31.13
N ALA A 61 -5.31 11.10 30.35
CA ALA A 61 -6.48 11.96 30.35
C ALA A 61 -7.75 11.35 29.73
N LEU A 62 -7.60 10.32 28.88
CA LEU A 62 -8.71 9.58 28.27
C LEU A 62 -9.17 8.39 29.14
N MET A 63 -8.40 8.03 30.17
CA MET A 63 -8.75 6.92 31.06
C MET A 63 -9.82 7.37 32.09
N PRO A 64 -10.74 6.46 32.51
CA PRO A 64 -11.71 6.74 33.55
C PRO A 64 -11.02 7.19 34.85
N GLU A 65 -11.65 8.12 35.60
CA GLU A 65 -11.16 8.58 36.91
C GLU A 65 -10.93 7.39 37.86
N GLY A 66 -9.76 7.37 38.50
CA GLY A 66 -9.39 6.29 39.43
C GLY A 66 -8.75 5.07 38.80
N THR A 67 -8.59 5.03 37.47
CA THR A 67 -7.82 3.97 36.78
C THR A 67 -6.35 4.38 36.64
N SER A 68 -5.44 3.42 36.83
CA SER A 68 -4.02 3.57 36.60
C SER A 68 -3.52 2.51 35.64
N MET A 69 -2.50 2.85 34.85
CA MET A 69 -1.81 1.84 34.04
C MET A 69 -1.04 0.91 34.96
N ILE A 70 -1.02 -0.37 34.60
CA ILE A 70 -0.26 -1.40 35.29
C ILE A 70 0.87 -1.90 34.39
N ALA A 71 1.96 -2.34 34.98
CA ALA A 71 3.02 -3.07 34.30
C ALA A 71 2.92 -4.53 34.72
N THR A 72 2.43 -5.41 33.87
CA THR A 72 2.28 -6.84 34.17
C THR A 72 3.59 -7.61 33.99
N SER A 73 4.48 -7.12 33.14
CA SER A 73 5.80 -7.68 32.93
C SER A 73 6.88 -6.90 33.67
N VAL A 74 7.82 -7.60 34.28
CA VAL A 74 8.98 -7.02 34.99
C VAL A 74 9.84 -6.13 34.07
N THR A 75 9.87 -6.45 32.77
CA THR A 75 10.67 -5.73 31.77
C THR A 75 9.93 -4.53 31.16
N SER A 76 8.61 -4.42 31.31
CA SER A 76 7.80 -3.35 30.73
C SER A 76 8.28 -1.95 31.10
N PRO A 77 8.62 -1.61 32.35
CA PRO A 77 9.07 -0.27 32.70
C PRO A 77 10.33 0.17 31.95
N PHE A 78 11.17 -0.75 31.55
CA PHE A 78 12.36 -0.48 30.75
C PHE A 78 12.06 -0.49 29.24
N LEU A 79 11.34 -1.51 28.74
CA LEU A 79 11.13 -1.70 27.31
C LEU A 79 10.13 -0.71 26.71
N VAL A 80 9.16 -0.22 27.49
CA VAL A 80 8.14 0.70 26.98
C VAL A 80 8.74 2.05 26.58
N PRO A 81 9.55 2.75 27.43
CA PRO A 81 10.26 3.95 27.01
C PRO A 81 11.18 3.71 25.81
N PHE A 82 11.88 2.59 25.77
CA PHE A 82 12.73 2.21 24.65
C PHE A 82 11.96 2.08 23.33
N LYS A 83 10.84 1.33 23.32
CA LYS A 83 9.96 1.16 22.15
C LYS A 83 9.38 2.51 21.70
N LEU A 84 9.01 3.38 22.64
CA LEU A 84 8.45 4.68 22.35
C LEU A 84 9.48 5.61 21.68
N VAL A 85 10.71 5.62 22.17
CA VAL A 85 11.81 6.37 21.54
C VAL A 85 12.09 5.83 20.14
N LEU A 86 12.08 4.50 19.95
CA LEU A 86 12.27 3.90 18.64
C LEU A 86 11.13 4.29 17.69
N LEU A 87 9.88 4.25 18.14
CA LEU A 87 8.74 4.71 17.37
C LEU A 87 8.94 6.17 16.93
N LEU A 88 9.26 7.06 17.86
CA LEU A 88 9.47 8.47 17.58
C LEU A 88 10.64 8.70 16.61
N ALA A 89 11.73 7.94 16.75
CA ALA A 89 12.87 7.98 15.84
C ALA A 89 12.46 7.58 14.40
N VAL A 90 11.64 6.53 14.26
CA VAL A 90 11.10 6.12 12.96
C VAL A 90 10.18 7.20 12.40
N LEU A 91 9.23 7.73 13.20
CA LEU A 91 8.31 8.78 12.75
C LEU A 91 9.06 10.03 12.28
N LEU A 92 10.10 10.47 12.98
CA LEU A 92 10.94 11.60 12.57
C LEU A 92 11.80 11.28 11.34
N ALA A 93 12.17 10.02 11.14
CA ALA A 93 12.92 9.57 9.97
C ALA A 93 12.04 9.47 8.69
N VAL A 94 10.71 9.42 8.80
CA VAL A 94 9.79 9.19 7.67
C VAL A 94 10.09 10.04 6.44
N PRO A 95 10.34 11.36 6.51
CA PRO A 95 10.67 12.14 5.32
C PRO A 95 11.89 11.60 4.58
N TYR A 96 12.90 11.16 5.33
CA TYR A 96 14.10 10.57 4.75
C TYR A 96 13.86 9.14 4.24
N LEU A 97 13.09 8.33 4.98
CA LEU A 97 12.71 6.98 4.57
C LEU A 97 11.93 7.01 3.25
N LEU A 98 10.91 7.87 3.16
CA LEU A 98 10.13 8.06 1.94
C LEU A 98 10.99 8.59 0.79
N HIS A 99 11.90 9.52 1.07
CA HIS A 99 12.85 9.99 0.05
C HIS A 99 13.72 8.84 -0.51
N GLN A 100 14.25 7.94 0.34
CA GLN A 100 15.02 6.79 -0.11
C GLN A 100 14.16 5.82 -0.92
N LEU A 101 12.92 5.57 -0.49
CA LEU A 101 11.97 4.74 -1.21
C LEU A 101 11.63 5.35 -2.58
N TRP A 102 11.32 6.64 -2.62
CA TRP A 102 11.03 7.35 -3.87
C TRP A 102 12.22 7.38 -4.82
N ALA A 103 13.44 7.57 -4.31
CA ALA A 103 14.65 7.54 -5.12
C ALA A 103 14.93 6.14 -5.70
N PHE A 104 14.47 5.08 -5.07
CA PHE A 104 14.50 3.71 -5.59
C PHE A 104 13.46 3.47 -6.68
N VAL A 105 12.26 4.03 -6.53
CA VAL A 105 11.14 3.87 -7.46
C VAL A 105 11.27 4.80 -8.68
N ALA A 106 11.84 6.00 -8.50
CA ALA A 106 11.93 7.03 -9.53
C ALA A 106 12.62 6.61 -10.85
N PRO A 107 13.67 5.75 -10.88
CA PRO A 107 14.23 5.26 -12.13
C PRO A 107 13.26 4.49 -13.01
N GLY A 108 12.23 3.84 -12.40
CA GLY A 108 11.17 3.12 -13.10
C GLY A 108 10.09 4.02 -13.72
N LEU A 109 10.05 5.32 -13.39
CA LEU A 109 9.12 6.27 -14.01
C LEU A 109 9.64 6.76 -15.36
N TYR A 110 8.72 6.94 -16.32
CA TYR A 110 9.06 7.52 -17.62
C TYR A 110 9.77 8.87 -17.47
N SER A 111 10.76 9.14 -18.34
CA SER A 111 11.64 10.31 -18.25
C SER A 111 10.91 11.66 -18.23
N HIS A 112 9.69 11.74 -18.79
CA HIS A 112 8.85 12.94 -18.81
C HIS A 112 8.14 13.22 -17.46
N GLU A 113 8.02 12.23 -16.59
CA GLU A 113 7.23 12.28 -15.35
C GLU A 113 8.11 12.51 -14.11
N LYS A 114 9.43 12.56 -14.27
CA LYS A 114 10.38 12.83 -13.17
C LYS A 114 10.10 14.15 -12.44
N ARG A 115 9.46 15.12 -13.10
CA ARG A 115 9.04 16.38 -12.47
C ARG A 115 7.97 16.19 -11.38
N LEU A 116 7.20 15.09 -11.45
CA LEU A 116 6.17 14.77 -10.47
C LEU A 116 6.73 14.07 -9.22
N ALA A 117 7.96 13.58 -9.26
CA ALA A 117 8.57 12.86 -8.14
C ALA A 117 8.66 13.73 -6.86
N ALA A 118 9.07 15.00 -6.98
CA ALA A 118 9.17 15.90 -5.83
C ALA A 118 7.81 16.26 -5.22
N PRO A 119 6.77 16.69 -5.98
CA PRO A 119 5.43 16.91 -5.42
C PRO A 119 4.83 15.64 -4.82
N LEU A 120 5.03 14.47 -5.45
CA LEU A 120 4.54 13.21 -4.91
C LEU A 120 5.26 12.82 -3.61
N LEU A 121 6.57 13.02 -3.50
CA LEU A 121 7.29 12.83 -2.25
C LEU A 121 6.76 13.73 -1.14
N ILE A 122 6.53 15.02 -1.42
CA ILE A 122 5.98 15.95 -0.44
C ILE A 122 4.57 15.52 -0.02
N SER A 123 3.72 15.11 -0.97
CA SER A 123 2.38 14.60 -0.66
C SER A 123 2.42 13.33 0.19
N SER A 124 3.32 12.38 -0.11
CA SER A 124 3.55 11.19 0.71
C SER A 124 3.88 11.55 2.15
N VAL A 125 4.88 12.42 2.36
CA VAL A 125 5.26 12.84 3.72
C VAL A 125 4.08 13.48 4.46
N LEU A 126 3.32 14.35 3.79
CA LEU A 126 2.16 15.01 4.38
C LEU A 126 1.04 14.00 4.68
N LEU A 127 0.74 13.09 3.74
CA LEU A 127 -0.28 12.06 3.94
C LEU A 127 0.10 11.11 5.07
N PHE A 128 1.35 10.68 5.15
CA PHE A 128 1.79 9.84 6.25
C PHE A 128 1.54 10.49 7.62
N TYR A 129 1.94 11.76 7.80
CA TYR A 129 1.68 12.46 9.05
C TYR A 129 0.18 12.75 9.26
N CYS A 130 -0.59 13.00 8.21
CA CYS A 130 -2.05 13.04 8.30
C CYS A 130 -2.62 11.70 8.77
N GLY A 131 -2.07 10.56 8.32
CA GLY A 131 -2.45 9.24 8.78
C GLY A 131 -2.20 9.04 10.27
N ILE A 132 -1.04 9.46 10.77
CA ILE A 132 -0.72 9.43 12.21
C ILE A 132 -1.68 10.35 13.00
N ALA A 133 -1.93 11.56 12.50
CA ALA A 133 -2.87 12.50 13.14
C ALA A 133 -4.30 11.93 13.15
N PHE A 134 -4.75 11.35 12.04
CA PHE A 134 -6.04 10.69 11.96
C PHE A 134 -6.15 9.51 12.94
N ALA A 135 -5.12 8.68 13.03
CA ALA A 135 -5.06 7.61 14.01
C ALA A 135 -5.20 8.16 15.44
N TYR A 136 -4.48 9.22 15.77
CA TYR A 136 -4.44 9.80 17.11
C TYR A 136 -5.75 10.50 17.48
N PHE A 137 -6.29 11.35 16.59
CA PHE A 137 -7.44 12.21 16.93
C PHE A 137 -8.79 11.56 16.63
N VAL A 138 -8.84 10.57 15.72
CA VAL A 138 -10.11 9.95 15.28
C VAL A 138 -10.19 8.50 15.72
N VAL A 139 -9.19 7.69 15.32
CA VAL A 139 -9.27 6.23 15.49
C VAL A 139 -9.18 5.85 16.96
N PHE A 140 -8.21 6.37 17.70
CA PHE A 140 -8.04 6.06 19.12
C PHE A 140 -9.26 6.40 19.97
N PRO A 141 -9.81 7.63 19.94
CA PRO A 141 -10.99 7.96 20.75
C PRO A 141 -12.17 7.04 20.45
N LEU A 142 -12.39 6.71 19.17
CA LEU A 142 -13.49 5.83 18.76
C LEU A 142 -13.30 4.39 19.24
N LEU A 143 -12.09 3.82 19.09
CA LEU A 143 -11.79 2.46 19.56
C LEU A 143 -11.87 2.35 21.08
N PHE A 144 -11.29 3.33 21.82
CA PHE A 144 -11.35 3.30 23.27
C PHE A 144 -12.77 3.50 23.80
N ALA A 145 -13.55 4.42 23.22
CA ALA A 145 -14.96 4.57 23.57
C ALA A 145 -15.73 3.27 23.36
N PHE A 146 -15.47 2.57 22.26
CA PHE A 146 -16.08 1.27 21.99
C PHE A 146 -15.64 0.21 23.00
N PHE A 147 -14.34 0.03 23.28
CA PHE A 147 -13.84 -0.97 24.23
C PHE A 147 -14.36 -0.75 25.64
N ILE A 148 -14.49 0.51 26.07
CA ILE A 148 -15.07 0.84 27.39
C ILE A 148 -16.58 0.53 27.39
N ALA A 149 -17.30 0.83 26.30
CA ALA A 149 -18.75 0.60 26.23
C ALA A 149 -19.14 -0.88 26.21
N VAL A 150 -18.25 -1.76 25.71
CA VAL A 150 -18.49 -3.21 25.65
C VAL A 150 -18.02 -3.94 26.91
N ALA A 151 -17.30 -3.25 27.82
CA ALA A 151 -16.83 -3.87 29.05
C ALA A 151 -18.01 -4.31 29.93
N PRO A 152 -18.01 -5.57 30.44
CA PRO A 152 -19.10 -6.05 31.31
C PRO A 152 -19.20 -5.26 32.62
N GLU A 153 -20.41 -5.11 33.16
CA GLU A 153 -20.65 -4.47 34.44
C GLU A 153 -19.83 -5.15 35.56
N GLY A 154 -19.16 -4.36 36.39
CA GLY A 154 -18.36 -4.83 37.52
C GLY A 154 -16.91 -5.25 37.15
N VAL A 155 -16.49 -5.11 35.88
CA VAL A 155 -15.10 -5.33 35.46
C VAL A 155 -14.36 -4.00 35.44
N SER A 156 -13.31 -3.88 36.26
CA SER A 156 -12.39 -2.74 36.20
C SER A 156 -11.43 -2.93 35.04
N VAL A 157 -11.43 -1.98 34.08
CA VAL A 157 -10.48 -1.98 32.98
C VAL A 157 -9.12 -1.47 33.48
N MET A 158 -8.16 -2.37 33.67
CA MET A 158 -6.76 -2.03 33.98
C MET A 158 -5.90 -2.28 32.76
N THR A 159 -5.39 -1.20 32.16
CA THR A 159 -4.64 -1.29 30.90
C THR A 159 -3.15 -1.55 31.20
N ASP A 160 -2.59 -2.63 30.63
CA ASP A 160 -1.15 -2.88 30.67
C ASP A 160 -0.42 -1.91 29.76
N ILE A 161 0.62 -1.25 30.28
CA ILE A 161 1.36 -0.20 29.56
C ILE A 161 2.09 -0.74 28.33
N GLY A 162 2.56 -1.97 28.36
CA GLY A 162 3.26 -2.61 27.23
C GLY A 162 2.30 -2.95 26.11
N GLN A 163 1.18 -3.60 26.41
CA GLN A 163 0.15 -3.95 25.42
C GLN A 163 -0.46 -2.71 24.78
N TYR A 164 -0.70 -1.70 25.60
CA TYR A 164 -1.19 -0.41 25.13
C TYR A 164 -0.24 0.22 24.13
N LEU A 165 1.06 0.31 24.44
CA LEU A 165 2.04 0.89 23.52
C LEU A 165 2.16 0.06 22.24
N ASP A 166 2.14 -1.26 22.33
CA ASP A 166 2.19 -2.13 21.15
C ASP A 166 0.98 -1.93 20.25
N PHE A 167 -0.19 -1.72 20.83
CA PHE A 167 -1.41 -1.35 20.09
C PHE A 167 -1.30 0.01 19.40
N ILE A 168 -0.79 1.05 20.10
CA ILE A 168 -0.55 2.37 19.50
C ILE A 168 0.40 2.28 18.32
N ILE A 169 1.53 1.59 18.50
CA ILE A 169 2.53 1.41 17.45
C ILE A 169 1.88 0.79 16.21
N ALA A 170 1.13 -0.30 16.42
CA ALA A 170 0.46 -1.01 15.33
C ALA A 170 -0.53 -0.12 14.56
N ILE A 171 -1.36 0.65 15.27
CA ILE A 171 -2.35 1.57 14.65
C ILE A 171 -1.65 2.73 13.92
N PHE A 172 -0.61 3.33 14.49
CA PHE A 172 0.14 4.40 13.84
C PHE A 172 0.77 3.93 12.52
N PHE A 173 1.44 2.79 12.53
CA PHE A 173 2.02 2.23 11.30
C PHE A 173 0.94 1.84 10.29
N ALA A 174 -0.15 1.22 10.74
CA ALA A 174 -1.24 0.84 9.85
C ALA A 174 -1.85 2.04 9.13
N PHE A 175 -2.19 3.11 9.87
CA PHE A 175 -2.76 4.32 9.27
C PHE A 175 -1.72 5.16 8.54
N GLY A 176 -0.49 5.28 9.04
CA GLY A 176 0.60 5.92 8.30
C GLY A 176 0.79 5.30 6.92
N ILE A 177 0.84 3.96 6.83
CA ILE A 177 0.96 3.23 5.56
C ILE A 177 -0.34 3.28 4.75
N ALA A 178 -1.52 3.19 5.39
CA ALA A 178 -2.79 3.27 4.69
C ALA A 178 -3.00 4.61 3.98
N PHE A 179 -2.51 5.70 4.56
CA PHE A 179 -2.56 7.03 3.95
C PHE A 179 -1.60 7.18 2.75
N GLU A 180 -0.65 6.25 2.55
CA GLU A 180 0.14 6.16 1.32
C GLU A 180 -0.61 5.48 0.16
N VAL A 181 -1.71 4.75 0.44
CA VAL A 181 -2.49 4.05 -0.59
C VAL A 181 -2.95 4.97 -1.73
N PRO A 182 -3.44 6.20 -1.49
CA PRO A 182 -3.80 7.12 -2.58
C PRO A 182 -2.62 7.44 -3.50
N VAL A 183 -1.44 7.69 -2.92
CA VAL A 183 -0.22 8.00 -3.68
C VAL A 183 0.26 6.77 -4.44
N ALA A 184 0.27 5.60 -3.80
CA ALA A 184 0.64 4.34 -4.44
C ALA A 184 -0.30 4.00 -5.61
N THR A 185 -1.62 4.17 -5.44
CA THR A 185 -2.61 3.96 -6.49
C THR A 185 -2.39 4.91 -7.67
N PHE A 186 -2.20 6.20 -7.38
CA PHE A 186 -1.90 7.22 -8.39
C PHE A 186 -0.62 6.88 -9.17
N LEU A 187 0.42 6.48 -8.46
CA LEU A 187 1.72 6.15 -9.03
C LEU A 187 1.68 4.92 -9.92
N LEU A 188 0.95 3.86 -9.53
CA LEU A 188 0.79 2.65 -10.34
C LEU A 188 0.08 2.94 -11.66
N ILE A 189 -0.91 3.84 -11.64
CA ILE A 189 -1.63 4.25 -12.86
C ILE A 189 -0.76 5.18 -13.70
N LEU A 190 -0.05 6.13 -13.09
CA LEU A 190 0.87 7.04 -13.76
C LEU A 190 2.00 6.28 -14.46
N ALA A 191 2.58 5.28 -13.81
CA ALA A 191 3.62 4.42 -14.37
C ALA A 191 3.12 3.45 -15.46
N GLY A 192 1.82 3.46 -15.77
CA GLY A 192 1.23 2.57 -16.77
C GLY A 192 1.17 1.09 -16.36
N ALA A 193 1.45 0.76 -15.08
CA ALA A 193 1.39 -0.61 -14.58
C ALA A 193 -0.04 -1.16 -14.51
N THR A 194 -1.02 -0.26 -14.42
CA THR A 194 -2.46 -0.59 -14.41
C THR A 194 -3.28 0.62 -14.86
N THR A 195 -4.56 0.40 -15.13
CA THR A 195 -5.51 1.47 -15.44
C THR A 195 -6.44 1.74 -14.26
N ALA A 196 -7.04 2.94 -14.20
CA ALA A 196 -8.00 3.29 -13.15
C ALA A 196 -9.21 2.33 -13.13
N ASP A 197 -9.64 1.84 -14.30
CA ASP A 197 -10.77 0.92 -14.41
C ASP A 197 -10.40 -0.51 -13.95
N ASN A 198 -9.19 -0.96 -14.24
CA ASN A 198 -8.70 -2.24 -13.72
C ASN A 198 -8.52 -2.19 -12.19
N MET A 199 -8.05 -1.07 -11.64
CA MET A 199 -7.99 -0.88 -10.18
C MET A 199 -9.39 -0.83 -9.56
N ALA A 200 -10.36 -0.17 -10.21
CA ALA A 200 -11.74 -0.15 -9.75
C ALA A 200 -12.37 -1.55 -9.65
N LYS A 201 -12.04 -2.46 -10.58
CA LYS A 201 -12.48 -3.87 -10.52
C LYS A 201 -11.91 -4.62 -9.32
N LYS A 202 -10.79 -4.15 -8.75
CA LYS A 202 -10.13 -4.78 -7.58
C LYS A 202 -10.66 -4.28 -6.23
N ARG A 203 -11.69 -3.42 -6.19
CA ARG A 203 -12.34 -2.93 -4.96
C ARG A 203 -12.67 -4.03 -3.93
N PRO A 204 -13.28 -5.17 -4.32
CA PRO A 204 -13.59 -6.22 -3.34
C PRO A 204 -12.34 -6.75 -2.62
N TYR A 205 -11.23 -6.89 -3.33
CA TYR A 205 -9.97 -7.35 -2.73
C TYR A 205 -9.38 -6.32 -1.77
N ILE A 206 -9.50 -5.03 -2.08
CA ILE A 206 -9.04 -3.94 -1.18
C ILE A 206 -9.89 -3.91 0.09
N ILE A 207 -11.20 -4.06 -0.02
CA ILE A 207 -12.10 -4.13 1.13
C ILE A 207 -11.73 -5.33 2.01
N VAL A 208 -11.61 -6.52 1.42
CA VAL A 208 -11.21 -7.73 2.16
C VAL A 208 -9.84 -7.53 2.83
N GLY A 209 -8.87 -6.96 2.12
CA GLY A 209 -7.54 -6.65 2.66
C GLY A 209 -7.62 -5.68 3.85
N ALA A 210 -8.45 -4.65 3.78
CA ALA A 210 -8.65 -3.69 4.87
C ALA A 210 -9.25 -4.37 6.11
N PHE A 211 -10.23 -5.28 5.93
CA PHE A 211 -10.78 -6.08 7.04
C PHE A 211 -9.76 -7.04 7.63
N VAL A 212 -8.91 -7.68 6.81
CA VAL A 212 -7.82 -8.55 7.29
C VAL A 212 -6.82 -7.75 8.13
N ILE A 213 -6.42 -6.56 7.68
CA ILE A 213 -5.56 -5.67 8.46
C ILE A 213 -6.25 -5.26 9.77
N GLY A 214 -7.54 -4.88 9.72
CA GLY A 214 -8.33 -4.58 10.89
C GLY A 214 -8.35 -5.72 11.91
N MET A 215 -8.52 -6.96 11.44
CA MET A 215 -8.52 -8.17 12.30
C MET A 215 -7.16 -8.44 12.96
N MET A 216 -6.06 -8.04 12.34
CA MET A 216 -4.72 -8.15 12.95
C MET A 216 -4.46 -7.08 14.01
N LEU A 217 -5.16 -5.94 13.93
CA LEU A 217 -4.96 -4.79 14.79
C LEU A 217 -5.89 -4.78 16.00
N THR A 218 -7.10 -5.30 15.84
CA THR A 218 -8.15 -5.31 16.89
C THR A 218 -8.70 -6.72 17.09
N PRO A 219 -9.33 -6.98 18.26
CA PRO A 219 -10.09 -8.22 18.44
C PRO A 219 -11.07 -8.44 17.27
N PRO A 220 -11.35 -9.70 16.91
CA PRO A 220 -12.21 -10.00 15.76
C PRO A 220 -13.69 -9.70 16.06
N ASP A 221 -14.05 -8.42 15.97
CA ASP A 221 -15.43 -7.93 16.09
C ASP A 221 -15.77 -7.04 14.88
N VAL A 222 -17.06 -7.08 14.47
CA VAL A 222 -17.52 -6.40 13.26
C VAL A 222 -17.41 -4.87 13.37
N ILE A 223 -17.60 -4.32 14.58
CA ILE A 223 -17.66 -2.86 14.78
C ILE A 223 -16.25 -2.27 14.70
N SER A 224 -15.30 -2.76 15.53
CA SER A 224 -13.90 -2.27 15.50
C SER A 224 -13.24 -2.46 14.13
N GLN A 225 -13.47 -3.62 13.50
CA GLN A 225 -12.95 -3.88 12.15
C GLN A 225 -13.51 -2.93 11.11
N SER A 226 -14.85 -2.69 11.14
CA SER A 226 -15.48 -1.73 10.20
C SER A 226 -14.94 -0.31 10.40
N LEU A 227 -14.71 0.07 11.65
CA LEU A 227 -14.19 1.39 12.02
C LEU A 227 -12.79 1.65 11.48
N LEU A 228 -11.98 0.59 11.32
CA LEU A 228 -10.66 0.65 10.68
C LEU A 228 -10.74 0.50 9.16
N ALA A 229 -11.55 -0.43 8.67
CA ALA A 229 -11.60 -0.79 7.25
C ALA A 229 -12.23 0.30 6.38
N ILE A 230 -13.27 1.00 6.88
CA ILE A 230 -13.96 2.05 6.12
C ILE A 230 -13.02 3.21 5.73
N PRO A 231 -12.24 3.80 6.65
CA PRO A 231 -11.26 4.82 6.28
C PRO A 231 -10.21 4.31 5.28
N MET A 232 -9.72 3.08 5.45
CA MET A 232 -8.72 2.49 4.53
C MET A 232 -9.29 2.33 3.11
N TRP A 233 -10.53 1.84 3.00
CA TRP A 233 -11.22 1.77 1.72
C TRP A 233 -11.47 3.15 1.11
N ALA A 234 -11.89 4.13 1.90
CA ALA A 234 -12.11 5.50 1.43
C ALA A 234 -10.83 6.13 0.87
N LEU A 235 -9.68 5.88 1.49
CA LEU A 235 -8.37 6.33 0.99
C LEU A 235 -8.05 5.74 -0.39
N PHE A 236 -8.35 4.47 -0.62
CA PHE A 236 -8.21 3.86 -1.94
C PHE A 236 -9.11 4.52 -2.99
N GLU A 237 -10.39 4.81 -2.66
CA GLU A 237 -11.29 5.53 -3.56
C GLU A 237 -10.80 6.95 -3.88
N ILE A 238 -10.24 7.66 -2.87
CA ILE A 238 -9.61 8.97 -3.09
C ILE A 238 -8.47 8.85 -4.11
N GLY A 239 -7.58 7.86 -3.96
CA GLY A 239 -6.49 7.61 -4.91
C GLY A 239 -6.99 7.33 -6.32
N LEU A 240 -8.08 6.59 -6.45
CA LEU A 240 -8.70 6.25 -7.72
C LEU A 240 -9.34 7.49 -8.38
N ILE A 241 -10.02 8.32 -7.60
CA ILE A 241 -10.62 9.58 -8.08
C ILE A 241 -9.52 10.55 -8.52
N MET A 242 -8.47 10.70 -7.71
CA MET A 242 -7.32 11.55 -8.04
C MET A 242 -6.68 11.12 -9.35
N SER A 243 -6.46 9.81 -9.54
CA SER A 243 -5.86 9.31 -10.79
C SER A 243 -6.73 9.59 -12.02
N ARG A 244 -8.06 9.48 -11.90
CA ARG A 244 -8.98 9.79 -13.00
C ARG A 244 -9.03 11.28 -13.36
N ILE A 245 -8.80 12.16 -12.37
CA ILE A 245 -8.81 13.62 -12.58
C ILE A 245 -7.50 14.09 -13.22
N PHE A 246 -6.37 13.59 -12.74
CA PHE A 246 -5.05 14.12 -13.10
C PHE A 246 -4.38 13.34 -14.24
N ILE A 247 -4.69 12.05 -14.39
CA ILE A 247 -4.13 11.22 -15.46
C ILE A 247 -5.19 11.14 -16.57
N LYS A 248 -4.97 11.87 -17.67
CA LYS A 248 -5.79 11.70 -18.87
C LYS A 248 -5.62 10.26 -19.35
N PRO A 249 -6.71 9.57 -19.74
CA PRO A 249 -6.56 8.32 -20.45
C PRO A 249 -5.65 8.61 -21.64
N LYS A 250 -4.56 7.85 -21.78
CA LYS A 250 -3.80 7.86 -23.02
C LYS A 250 -4.80 7.30 -24.03
N GLU A 251 -5.35 8.16 -24.88
CA GLU A 251 -6.09 7.73 -26.06
C GLU A 251 -5.12 6.75 -26.73
N LEU A 252 -5.52 5.51 -26.80
CA LEU A 252 -4.81 4.51 -27.59
C LEU A 252 -4.90 5.08 -28.99
N ASP A 253 -3.76 5.54 -29.48
CA ASP A 253 -3.66 6.06 -30.85
C ASP A 253 -3.94 4.89 -31.77
N GLU A 254 -5.20 4.80 -32.25
CA GLU A 254 -5.66 3.76 -33.20
C GLU A 254 -4.84 3.79 -34.49
N SER A 255 -3.99 4.79 -34.68
CA SER A 255 -3.08 4.94 -35.79
C SER A 255 -1.72 4.26 -35.60
N HIS A 256 -1.43 3.67 -34.42
CA HIS A 256 -0.16 2.99 -34.19
C HIS A 256 -0.12 1.66 -34.98
N PRO A 257 0.89 1.45 -35.84
CA PRO A 257 0.99 0.22 -36.69
C PRO A 257 1.00 -1.10 -35.90
N ASP A 258 1.34 -1.06 -34.59
CA ASP A 258 1.32 -2.23 -33.70
C ASP A 258 -0.09 -2.56 -33.17
N TYR A 259 -1.13 -1.80 -33.53
CA TYR A 259 -2.53 -2.07 -33.22
C TYR A 259 -3.23 -2.96 -34.27
N GLN A 260 -2.46 -3.54 -35.20
CA GLN A 260 -2.92 -4.75 -35.82
C GLN A 260 -2.85 -5.84 -34.76
N PHE A 261 -3.97 -6.12 -34.12
CA PHE A 261 -4.21 -7.36 -33.45
C PHE A 261 -3.93 -8.44 -34.51
N HIS A 262 -2.71 -8.92 -34.51
CA HIS A 262 -2.45 -10.25 -35.01
C HIS A 262 -3.08 -11.15 -33.93
N ASP A 263 -4.36 -11.40 -34.13
CA ASP A 263 -5.03 -12.53 -33.51
C ASP A 263 -4.51 -13.76 -34.25
N ASP A 264 -3.22 -14.07 -34.02
CA ASP A 264 -2.57 -15.31 -34.48
C ASP A 264 -3.09 -16.51 -33.68
N ASN A 265 -4.27 -16.42 -33.11
CA ASN A 265 -4.96 -17.55 -32.53
C ASN A 265 -5.65 -18.32 -33.70
N PRO A 266 -5.11 -19.44 -34.16
CA PRO A 266 -5.69 -20.20 -35.27
C PRO A 266 -7.10 -20.74 -34.95
N ASP A 267 -7.55 -20.60 -33.70
CA ASP A 267 -8.85 -21.09 -33.25
C ASP A 267 -9.91 -19.95 -33.16
N ASN A 268 -9.56 -18.70 -33.52
CA ASN A 268 -10.51 -17.59 -33.55
C ASN A 268 -10.53 -16.95 -34.96
N PRO A 269 -11.37 -17.46 -35.88
CA PRO A 269 -11.51 -16.90 -37.21
C PRO A 269 -12.01 -15.44 -37.13
N GLY A 270 -11.38 -14.54 -37.88
CA GLY A 270 -11.81 -13.14 -38.01
C GLY A 270 -13.24 -13.00 -38.51
N GLU A 271 -13.83 -11.81 -38.36
CA GLU A 271 -15.21 -11.57 -38.83
C GLU A 271 -15.37 -11.93 -40.32
N ASP A 272 -14.37 -11.61 -41.15
CA ASP A 272 -14.35 -11.96 -42.58
C ASP A 272 -14.24 -13.47 -42.83
N ASP A 273 -13.49 -14.20 -42.00
CA ASP A 273 -13.37 -15.66 -42.08
C ASP A 273 -14.65 -16.34 -41.58
N MET A 274 -15.33 -15.76 -40.57
CA MET A 274 -16.58 -16.27 -40.04
C MET A 274 -17.72 -16.10 -41.06
N GLU A 275 -17.75 -14.99 -41.81
CA GLU A 275 -18.73 -14.72 -42.87
C GLU A 275 -18.52 -15.68 -44.05
N SER A 276 -17.26 -15.97 -44.43
CA SER A 276 -16.92 -16.95 -45.45
C SER A 276 -17.27 -18.38 -45.06
N MET A 277 -17.11 -18.76 -43.80
CA MET A 277 -17.51 -20.07 -43.26
C MET A 277 -19.02 -20.24 -43.21
N LEU A 278 -19.77 -19.16 -42.90
CA LEU A 278 -21.23 -19.17 -42.96
C LEU A 278 -21.76 -19.37 -44.39
N ASP A 279 -21.15 -18.66 -45.34
CA ASP A 279 -21.49 -18.80 -46.79
C ASP A 279 -21.20 -20.21 -47.35
N GLU A 280 -20.11 -20.82 -46.86
CA GLU A 280 -19.77 -22.21 -47.22
C GLU A 280 -20.78 -23.21 -46.64
N MET A 281 -21.16 -23.05 -45.38
CA MET A 281 -22.17 -23.91 -44.75
C MET A 281 -23.55 -23.80 -45.41
N GLU A 282 -23.98 -22.57 -45.76
CA GLU A 282 -25.24 -22.38 -46.49
C GLU A 282 -25.22 -23.06 -47.89
N ARG A 283 -24.10 -23.00 -48.59
CA ARG A 283 -23.92 -23.73 -49.89
C ARG A 283 -23.95 -25.25 -49.77
N GLU A 284 -23.32 -25.77 -48.73
CA GLU A 284 -23.34 -27.21 -48.45
C GLU A 284 -24.75 -27.69 -48.07
N GLU A 285 -25.49 -26.89 -47.33
CA GLU A 285 -26.87 -27.21 -46.96
C GLU A 285 -27.80 -27.16 -48.18
N GLU A 286 -27.66 -26.19 -49.07
CA GLU A 286 -28.39 -26.11 -50.33
C GLU A 286 -28.04 -27.27 -51.27
N GLU A 287 -26.77 -27.71 -51.35
CA GLU A 287 -26.35 -28.83 -52.17
C GLU A 287 -26.87 -30.19 -51.63
N ASN A 288 -26.92 -30.33 -50.30
CA ASN A 288 -27.49 -31.50 -49.65
C ASN A 288 -29.03 -31.59 -49.87
N LEU A 289 -29.72 -30.45 -49.88
CA LEU A 289 -31.16 -30.41 -50.18
C LEU A 289 -31.48 -30.68 -51.64
N ARG A 290 -30.53 -30.57 -52.57
CA ARG A 290 -30.71 -30.83 -54.03
C ARG A 290 -30.34 -32.24 -54.46
N ARG A 291 -29.81 -33.10 -53.58
CA ARG A 291 -29.51 -34.49 -53.86
C ARG A 291 -30.82 -35.30 -53.78
N PRO A 292 -31.37 -35.83 -54.93
CA PRO A 292 -32.51 -36.73 -54.87
C PRO A 292 -32.03 -38.10 -54.40
N ASP A 293 -32.81 -38.73 -53.54
CA ASP A 293 -32.65 -40.13 -53.12
C ASP A 293 -32.69 -41.14 -54.31
#